data_4bc7175ed79407948f5a080f1d7a83a9
#
_entry.id   4bc7175ed79407948f5a080f1d7a83a9
#
_cell.length_a   1.000
_cell.length_b   1.000
_cell.length_c   1.000
_cell.angle_alpha   90.00
_cell.angle_beta   90.00
_cell.angle_gamma   90.00
#
_symmetry.space_group_name_H-M   'P 1'
#
loop_
_entity.id
_entity.type
_entity.pdbx_description
1 polymer ?
#
loop_
_entity_poly.entity_id
_entity_poly.type
_entity_poly.pdbx_seq_one_letter_code
_entity_poly.pdbx_strand_id
1 'polypeptide(L)'
;MADKADWQQPGLLHRAFDAAVTGDPYPVRAYISMRHNILSSLPDPDTLRSKLDKLDLIVAITTTWSPTADYADIVLPLSPALSRESILASKLGLKPQFFRRQRAVQPRFDTRADWEILCGLASRLGLDKLAFSRIEDIWNYQLEGTGLGIEAFDATGFVPLAPAPRWKTLAEATLPTPSGKIEARSRLWAASGHDTLPPYTAPERPAAPDQFRVIPGRAALHTQASTTNNPLLSELAPTNTLWIHTERSQALGIADGDWVEVCTATGPVGRLRAKVTTGIHPEAVFMLHGFGRKTPQETRAFGKGVADEACMVSGLEHEDPLGGGLALQKHFVTIRKAEETN
;
A
#
# COMPACT_ATOMS: atom_id res chain seq x y z
N MET A 1 -22.10 15.30 1.61
CA MET A 1 -21.14 14.27 1.13
C MET A 1 -21.26 14.00 -0.37
N ALA A 2 -22.38 14.29 -1.01
CA ALA A 2 -22.57 14.08 -2.46
C ALA A 2 -21.63 14.91 -3.34
N ASP A 3 -21.20 16.08 -2.90
CA ASP A 3 -20.37 17.00 -3.70
C ASP A 3 -18.87 16.63 -3.80
N LYS A 4 -18.45 15.56 -3.16
CA LYS A 4 -17.08 15.05 -3.31
C LYS A 4 -16.90 14.10 -4.51
N ALA A 5 -17.97 13.76 -5.22
CA ALA A 5 -17.95 12.87 -6.39
C ALA A 5 -17.29 13.48 -7.63
N ASP A 6 -17.12 14.80 -7.68
CA ASP A 6 -16.44 15.50 -8.78
C ASP A 6 -14.89 15.44 -8.71
N TRP A 7 -14.37 14.84 -7.68
CA TRP A 7 -12.93 14.60 -7.58
C TRP A 7 -12.58 13.44 -8.50
N GLN A 8 -11.90 13.70 -9.59
CA GLN A 8 -11.31 12.69 -10.50
C GLN A 8 -10.18 11.91 -9.82
N GLN A 9 -10.34 11.60 -8.55
CA GLN A 9 -9.36 10.83 -7.77
C GLN A 9 -9.75 9.35 -7.81
N PRO A 10 -8.77 8.44 -7.84
CA PRO A 10 -9.03 7.03 -7.64
C PRO A 10 -9.84 6.82 -6.36
N GLY A 11 -10.80 5.90 -6.39
CA GLY A 11 -11.65 5.63 -5.24
C GLY A 11 -10.86 5.39 -3.96
N LEU A 12 -11.34 5.93 -2.86
CA LEU A 12 -10.72 5.79 -1.55
C LEU A 12 -11.09 4.41 -0.98
N LEU A 13 -10.18 3.46 -1.06
CA LEU A 13 -10.44 2.06 -0.71
C LEU A 13 -10.97 1.88 0.72
N HIS A 14 -10.44 2.62 1.69
CA HIS A 14 -10.90 2.55 3.07
C HIS A 14 -12.36 2.99 3.24
N ARG A 15 -12.85 3.94 2.44
CA ARG A 15 -14.28 4.33 2.42
C ARG A 15 -15.17 3.26 1.82
N ALA A 16 -14.67 2.43 0.89
CA ALA A 16 -15.43 1.32 0.38
C ALA A 16 -15.77 0.30 1.48
N PHE A 17 -14.90 0.12 2.46
CA PHE A 17 -15.17 -0.74 3.60
C PHE A 17 -16.14 -0.11 4.60
N ASP A 18 -16.15 1.22 4.75
CA ASP A 18 -17.20 1.90 5.51
C ASP A 18 -18.56 1.76 4.82
N ALA A 19 -18.61 1.82 3.50
CA ALA A 19 -19.81 1.59 2.72
C ALA A 19 -20.35 0.14 2.83
N ALA A 20 -19.47 -0.83 3.07
CA ALA A 20 -19.90 -2.20 3.38
C ALA A 20 -20.69 -2.28 4.69
N VAL A 21 -20.36 -1.42 5.66
CA VAL A 21 -21.05 -1.35 6.97
C VAL A 21 -22.31 -0.49 6.90
N THR A 22 -22.21 0.67 6.26
CA THR A 22 -23.26 1.71 6.30
C THR A 22 -24.27 1.62 5.15
N GLY A 23 -23.86 1.01 4.03
CA GLY A 23 -24.61 1.04 2.77
C GLY A 23 -24.58 2.40 2.04
N ASP A 24 -23.85 3.39 2.54
CA ASP A 24 -23.75 4.74 1.96
C ASP A 24 -22.40 4.95 1.26
N PRO A 25 -22.36 5.45 0.02
CA PRO A 25 -23.47 5.89 -0.86
C PRO A 25 -24.21 4.74 -1.56
N TYR A 26 -23.69 3.51 -1.50
CA TYR A 26 -24.31 2.28 -1.96
C TYR A 26 -23.67 1.08 -1.23
N PRO A 27 -24.40 -0.04 -1.09
CA PRO A 27 -23.88 -1.20 -0.37
C PRO A 27 -22.74 -1.86 -1.18
N VAL A 28 -21.55 -1.94 -0.58
CA VAL A 28 -20.43 -2.74 -1.10
C VAL A 28 -20.58 -4.14 -0.52
N ARG A 29 -20.69 -5.14 -1.38
CA ARG A 29 -20.98 -6.53 -1.00
C ARG A 29 -19.86 -7.51 -1.30
N ALA A 30 -18.93 -7.16 -2.21
CA ALA A 30 -17.82 -8.02 -2.56
C ALA A 30 -16.51 -7.22 -2.70
N TYR A 31 -15.41 -7.84 -2.36
CA TYR A 31 -14.08 -7.30 -2.53
C TYR A 31 -13.17 -8.31 -3.24
N ILE A 32 -12.61 -7.91 -4.38
CA ILE A 32 -11.60 -8.70 -5.09
C ILE A 32 -10.24 -8.03 -4.92
N SER A 33 -9.41 -8.62 -4.08
CA SER A 33 -8.05 -8.18 -3.82
C SER A 33 -7.10 -8.76 -4.86
N MET A 34 -6.52 -7.92 -5.71
CA MET A 34 -5.51 -8.35 -6.67
C MET A 34 -4.13 -7.79 -6.30
N ARG A 35 -3.23 -8.66 -5.82
CA ARG A 35 -1.87 -8.30 -5.38
C ARG A 35 -1.84 -7.20 -4.31
N HIS A 36 -2.88 -7.13 -3.51
CA HIS A 36 -3.01 -6.16 -2.44
C HIS A 36 -3.29 -6.89 -1.11
N ASN A 37 -2.40 -6.73 -0.15
CA ASN A 37 -2.54 -7.30 1.19
C ASN A 37 -3.08 -6.20 2.14
N ILE A 38 -4.39 -5.97 2.09
CA ILE A 38 -5.03 -4.87 2.83
C ILE A 38 -4.87 -4.99 4.35
N LEU A 39 -4.89 -6.21 4.89
CA LEU A 39 -4.73 -6.46 6.33
C LEU A 39 -3.30 -6.20 6.84
N SER A 40 -2.37 -5.83 5.94
CA SER A 40 -1.03 -5.38 6.30
C SER A 40 -0.67 -4.03 5.68
N SER A 41 -1.56 -3.43 4.92
CA SER A 41 -1.29 -2.14 4.24
C SER A 41 -2.12 -1.00 4.79
N LEU A 42 -3.24 -1.31 5.43
CA LEU A 42 -4.12 -0.32 6.02
C LEU A 42 -3.98 -0.33 7.55
N PRO A 43 -4.18 0.82 8.21
CA PRO A 43 -4.12 0.91 9.66
C PRO A 43 -5.26 0.13 10.31
N ASP A 44 -5.06 -0.25 11.57
CA ASP A 44 -6.04 -0.87 12.42
C ASP A 44 -6.67 -2.15 11.80
N PRO A 45 -5.87 -3.23 11.67
CA PRO A 45 -6.32 -4.45 11.00
C PRO A 45 -7.51 -5.13 11.69
N ASP A 46 -7.73 -4.91 12.99
CA ASP A 46 -8.83 -5.52 13.71
C ASP A 46 -10.17 -4.82 13.40
N THR A 47 -10.19 -3.48 13.38
CA THR A 47 -11.34 -2.72 12.88
C THR A 47 -11.60 -3.03 11.40
N LEU A 48 -10.55 -3.15 10.58
CA LEU A 48 -10.71 -3.51 9.18
C LEU A 48 -11.37 -4.89 9.01
N ARG A 49 -10.96 -5.90 9.79
CA ARG A 49 -11.60 -7.23 9.78
C ARG A 49 -13.09 -7.15 10.08
N SER A 50 -13.48 -6.38 11.09
CA SER A 50 -14.89 -6.21 11.45
C SER A 50 -15.74 -5.60 10.33
N LYS A 51 -15.14 -4.77 9.47
CA LYS A 51 -15.78 -4.23 8.27
C LYS A 51 -15.83 -5.26 7.13
N LEU A 52 -14.75 -6.03 6.94
CA LEU A 52 -14.69 -7.11 5.95
C LEU A 52 -15.74 -8.20 6.23
N ASP A 53 -16.05 -8.48 7.49
CA ASP A 53 -17.11 -9.42 7.90
C ASP A 53 -18.52 -9.03 7.41
N LYS A 54 -18.70 -7.81 6.91
CA LYS A 54 -19.97 -7.36 6.33
C LYS A 54 -20.07 -7.62 4.83
N LEU A 55 -18.99 -8.05 4.20
CA LEU A 55 -18.98 -8.43 2.78
C LEU A 55 -19.54 -9.84 2.61
N ASP A 56 -20.24 -10.06 1.50
CA ASP A 56 -20.75 -11.39 1.12
C ASP A 56 -19.66 -12.25 0.48
N LEU A 57 -18.60 -11.63 -0.06
CA LEU A 57 -17.54 -12.32 -0.79
C LEU A 57 -16.22 -11.54 -0.74
N ILE A 58 -15.16 -12.24 -0.35
CA ILE A 58 -13.79 -11.75 -0.44
C ILE A 58 -12.96 -12.71 -1.29
N VAL A 59 -12.38 -12.21 -2.37
CA VAL A 59 -11.51 -12.97 -3.27
C VAL A 59 -10.10 -12.41 -3.22
N ALA A 60 -9.10 -13.25 -2.98
CA ALA A 60 -7.69 -12.87 -3.04
C ALA A 60 -7.02 -13.47 -4.29
N ILE A 61 -6.52 -12.62 -5.17
CA ILE A 61 -5.71 -12.98 -6.33
C ILE A 61 -4.25 -12.64 -6.00
N THR A 62 -3.45 -13.62 -5.66
CA THR A 62 -2.12 -13.39 -5.09
C THR A 62 -1.08 -14.42 -5.51
N THR A 63 0.19 -14.01 -5.51
CA THR A 63 1.35 -14.88 -5.82
C THR A 63 1.90 -15.60 -4.60
N THR A 64 1.62 -15.08 -3.41
CA THR A 64 2.10 -15.62 -2.12
C THR A 64 0.97 -15.55 -1.11
N TRP A 65 1.00 -16.43 -0.12
CA TRP A 65 0.05 -16.36 0.98
C TRP A 65 0.24 -15.05 1.76
N SER A 66 -0.83 -14.57 2.38
CA SER A 66 -0.83 -13.32 3.13
C SER A 66 -2.00 -13.28 4.13
N PRO A 67 -2.01 -12.40 5.13
CA PRO A 67 -3.17 -12.22 6.00
C PRO A 67 -4.49 -11.97 5.27
N THR A 68 -4.46 -11.25 4.15
CA THR A 68 -5.66 -11.04 3.32
C THR A 68 -6.09 -12.31 2.58
N ALA A 69 -5.14 -13.13 2.12
CA ALA A 69 -5.45 -14.41 1.50
C ALA A 69 -6.00 -15.42 2.53
N ASP A 70 -5.48 -15.37 3.75
CA ASP A 70 -5.95 -16.21 4.85
C ASP A 70 -7.38 -15.87 5.30
N TYR A 71 -7.77 -14.62 5.09
CA TYR A 71 -9.08 -14.09 5.44
C TYR A 71 -10.12 -14.19 4.29
N ALA A 72 -9.68 -14.51 3.08
CA ALA A 72 -10.53 -14.54 1.89
C ALA A 72 -11.35 -15.85 1.82
N ASP A 73 -12.57 -15.75 1.28
CA ASP A 73 -13.41 -16.91 0.98
C ASP A 73 -12.84 -17.74 -0.17
N ILE A 74 -12.22 -17.07 -1.16
CA ILE A 74 -11.63 -17.70 -2.33
C ILE A 74 -10.25 -17.14 -2.59
N VAL A 75 -9.26 -18.02 -2.78
CA VAL A 75 -7.90 -17.65 -3.21
C VAL A 75 -7.67 -18.15 -4.63
N LEU A 76 -7.34 -17.24 -5.53
CA LEU A 76 -6.96 -17.55 -6.90
C LEU A 76 -5.45 -17.40 -7.09
N PRO A 77 -4.72 -18.49 -7.36
CA PRO A 77 -3.27 -18.47 -7.47
C PRO A 77 -2.82 -17.68 -8.71
N LEU A 78 -2.06 -16.61 -8.49
CA LEU A 78 -1.52 -15.75 -9.53
C LEU A 78 -0.11 -16.17 -9.90
N SER A 79 0.18 -16.31 -11.18
CA SER A 79 1.53 -16.57 -11.66
C SER A 79 2.51 -15.45 -11.28
N PRO A 80 3.72 -15.76 -10.79
CA PRO A 80 4.76 -14.77 -10.56
C PRO A 80 5.16 -13.99 -11.83
N ALA A 81 5.83 -12.86 -11.64
CA ALA A 81 6.11 -11.92 -12.73
C ALA A 81 6.86 -12.51 -13.93
N LEU A 82 7.81 -13.42 -13.69
CA LEU A 82 8.59 -14.05 -14.76
C LEU A 82 7.86 -15.19 -15.48
N SER A 83 6.80 -15.72 -14.90
CA SER A 83 6.05 -16.85 -15.44
C SER A 83 4.71 -16.46 -16.06
N ARG A 84 4.51 -15.18 -16.36
CA ARG A 84 3.29 -14.70 -17.06
C ARG A 84 3.60 -13.58 -18.03
N GLU A 85 2.81 -13.48 -19.05
CA GLU A 85 2.62 -12.28 -19.86
C GLU A 85 1.80 -11.26 -19.06
N SER A 86 1.86 -10.00 -19.49
CA SER A 86 0.97 -8.96 -18.96
C SER A 86 0.44 -8.09 -20.10
N ILE A 87 -0.64 -7.41 -19.82
CA ILE A 87 -1.11 -6.32 -20.67
C ILE A 87 0.03 -5.34 -20.92
N LEU A 88 -0.03 -4.59 -22.02
CA LEU A 88 0.93 -3.51 -22.27
C LEU A 88 0.84 -2.48 -21.15
N ALA A 89 1.99 -2.04 -20.68
CA ALA A 89 2.07 -1.07 -19.62
C ALA A 89 2.80 0.18 -20.08
N SER A 90 2.37 1.34 -19.60
CA SER A 90 3.01 2.62 -19.85
C SER A 90 3.92 2.99 -18.68
N LYS A 91 5.13 3.41 -18.97
CA LYS A 91 6.00 4.11 -18.04
C LYS A 91 5.98 5.59 -18.42
N LEU A 92 5.43 6.40 -17.54
CA LEU A 92 5.44 7.85 -17.67
C LEU A 92 6.76 8.44 -17.13
N GLY A 93 6.98 9.73 -17.33
CA GLY A 93 8.15 10.47 -16.86
C GLY A 93 9.00 11.01 -18.00
N LEU A 94 10.29 11.21 -17.75
CA LEU A 94 11.21 11.87 -18.70
C LEU A 94 11.38 11.14 -20.05
N LYS A 95 11.20 9.83 -20.06
CA LYS A 95 11.21 9.00 -21.26
C LYS A 95 9.99 8.10 -21.24
N PRO A 96 8.82 8.62 -21.63
CA PRO A 96 7.60 7.83 -21.61
C PRO A 96 7.67 6.70 -22.63
N GLN A 97 7.26 5.52 -22.23
CA GLN A 97 7.36 4.31 -23.04
C GLN A 97 6.13 3.43 -22.83
N PHE A 98 5.70 2.75 -23.89
CA PHE A 98 4.98 1.50 -23.77
C PHE A 98 5.97 0.34 -23.70
N PHE A 99 5.67 -0.66 -22.88
CA PHE A 99 6.47 -1.87 -22.84
C PHE A 99 5.60 -3.11 -22.76
N ARG A 100 6.13 -4.17 -23.38
CA ARG A 100 5.55 -5.49 -23.41
C ARG A 100 6.36 -6.40 -22.50
N ARG A 101 5.72 -7.00 -21.50
CA ARG A 101 6.33 -8.03 -20.70
C ARG A 101 5.95 -9.40 -21.22
N GLN A 102 6.95 -10.17 -21.61
CA GLN A 102 6.80 -11.54 -22.03
C GLN A 102 7.05 -12.51 -20.87
N ARG A 103 6.58 -13.73 -21.01
CA ARG A 103 6.88 -14.85 -20.14
C ARG A 103 8.33 -15.29 -20.34
N ALA A 104 9.12 -15.37 -19.27
CA ALA A 104 10.50 -15.82 -19.32
C ALA A 104 10.65 -17.31 -18.92
N VAL A 105 9.76 -17.81 -18.08
CA VAL A 105 9.75 -19.20 -17.60
C VAL A 105 8.31 -19.73 -17.59
N GLN A 106 8.15 -21.03 -17.71
CA GLN A 106 6.83 -21.65 -17.65
C GLN A 106 6.22 -21.49 -16.26
N PRO A 107 4.90 -21.28 -16.15
CA PRO A 107 4.20 -21.28 -14.88
C PRO A 107 4.41 -22.61 -14.16
N ARG A 108 4.57 -22.55 -12.86
CA ARG A 108 4.55 -23.73 -11.99
C ARG A 108 3.20 -23.80 -11.28
N PHE A 109 2.77 -25.02 -10.99
CA PHE A 109 1.53 -25.30 -10.29
C PHE A 109 0.29 -24.81 -11.09
N ASP A 110 -0.87 -24.81 -10.47
CA ASP A 110 -2.11 -24.30 -11.06
C ASP A 110 -2.22 -22.78 -10.84
N THR A 111 -1.27 -22.04 -11.41
CA THR A 111 -1.27 -20.58 -11.38
C THR A 111 -1.61 -20.01 -12.76
N ARG A 112 -2.30 -18.86 -12.79
CA ARG A 112 -2.71 -18.18 -14.01
C ARG A 112 -2.24 -16.72 -14.02
N ALA A 113 -2.12 -16.14 -15.20
CA ALA A 113 -1.87 -14.70 -15.32
C ALA A 113 -3.11 -13.89 -14.87
N ASP A 114 -2.88 -12.66 -14.45
CA ASP A 114 -3.97 -11.75 -14.04
C ASP A 114 -5.01 -11.55 -15.16
N TRP A 115 -4.58 -11.37 -16.38
CA TRP A 115 -5.49 -11.23 -17.52
C TRP A 115 -6.33 -12.50 -17.77
N GLU A 116 -5.77 -13.70 -17.62
CA GLU A 116 -6.50 -14.97 -17.76
C GLU A 116 -7.61 -15.11 -16.72
N ILE A 117 -7.30 -14.73 -15.46
CA ILE A 117 -8.27 -14.75 -14.37
C ILE A 117 -9.40 -13.76 -14.65
N LEU A 118 -9.06 -12.51 -15.01
CA LEU A 118 -10.05 -11.46 -15.25
C LEU A 118 -10.90 -11.73 -16.48
N CYS A 119 -10.32 -12.19 -17.58
CA CYS A 119 -11.07 -12.58 -18.80
C CYS A 119 -11.98 -13.80 -18.54
N GLY A 120 -11.50 -14.75 -17.74
CA GLY A 120 -12.31 -15.90 -17.33
C GLY A 120 -13.52 -15.51 -16.46
N LEU A 121 -13.36 -14.50 -15.58
CA LEU A 121 -14.47 -13.90 -14.84
C LEU A 121 -15.42 -13.13 -15.77
N ALA A 122 -14.88 -12.30 -16.68
CA ALA A 122 -15.65 -11.53 -17.65
C ALA A 122 -16.56 -12.43 -18.50
N SER A 123 -16.02 -13.53 -19.01
CA SER A 123 -16.79 -14.51 -19.79
C SER A 123 -17.97 -15.09 -18.99
N ARG A 124 -17.76 -15.44 -17.72
CA ARG A 124 -18.83 -15.98 -16.86
C ARG A 124 -19.89 -14.97 -16.45
N LEU A 125 -19.52 -13.70 -16.46
CA LEU A 125 -20.42 -12.58 -16.17
C LEU A 125 -21.13 -12.04 -17.42
N GLY A 126 -20.92 -12.65 -18.61
CA GLY A 126 -21.50 -12.19 -19.87
C GLY A 126 -20.90 -10.86 -20.38
N LEU A 127 -19.69 -10.53 -19.95
CA LEU A 127 -18.96 -9.34 -20.39
C LEU A 127 -18.09 -9.66 -21.61
N ASP A 128 -18.72 -10.09 -22.71
CA ASP A 128 -18.05 -10.65 -23.90
C ASP A 128 -16.98 -9.76 -24.48
N LYS A 129 -17.15 -8.43 -24.44
CA LYS A 129 -16.16 -7.45 -24.92
C LYS A 129 -14.84 -7.46 -24.14
N LEU A 130 -14.83 -8.03 -22.94
CA LEU A 130 -13.67 -8.14 -22.06
C LEU A 130 -13.18 -9.58 -21.88
N ALA A 131 -13.83 -10.55 -22.55
CA ALA A 131 -13.55 -11.97 -22.44
C ALA A 131 -12.55 -12.45 -23.50
N PHE A 132 -11.37 -11.86 -23.52
CA PHE A 132 -10.31 -12.26 -24.44
C PHE A 132 -9.79 -13.67 -24.12
N SER A 133 -9.49 -14.45 -25.16
CA SER A 133 -8.94 -15.80 -25.05
C SER A 133 -7.41 -15.84 -25.21
N ARG A 134 -6.80 -14.78 -25.75
CA ARG A 134 -5.36 -14.68 -26.00
C ARG A 134 -4.85 -13.32 -25.57
N ILE A 135 -3.61 -13.28 -25.09
CA ILE A 135 -2.99 -12.02 -24.66
C ILE A 135 -2.73 -11.07 -25.84
N GLU A 136 -2.49 -11.63 -27.04
CA GLU A 136 -2.28 -10.86 -28.25
C GLU A 136 -3.52 -10.03 -28.61
N ASP A 137 -4.71 -10.57 -28.39
CA ASP A 137 -5.96 -9.86 -28.64
C ASP A 137 -6.11 -8.65 -27.71
N ILE A 138 -5.66 -8.78 -26.45
CA ILE A 138 -5.62 -7.66 -25.49
C ILE A 138 -4.60 -6.61 -25.94
N TRP A 139 -3.40 -7.04 -26.37
CA TRP A 139 -2.38 -6.09 -26.86
C TRP A 139 -2.86 -5.33 -28.09
N ASN A 140 -3.49 -6.02 -29.04
CA ASN A 140 -4.08 -5.38 -30.22
C ASN A 140 -5.18 -4.39 -29.85
N TYR A 141 -6.07 -4.76 -28.92
CA TYR A 141 -7.10 -3.86 -28.38
C TYR A 141 -6.49 -2.61 -27.72
N GLN A 142 -5.40 -2.77 -26.94
CA GLN A 142 -4.71 -1.62 -26.32
C GLN A 142 -4.01 -0.72 -27.34
N LEU A 143 -3.66 -1.23 -28.51
CA LEU A 143 -2.97 -0.47 -29.57
C LEU A 143 -3.93 0.16 -30.58
N GLU A 144 -5.22 -0.14 -30.52
CA GLU A 144 -6.21 0.47 -31.43
C GLU A 144 -6.11 2.00 -31.41
N GLY A 145 -6.08 2.61 -32.60
CA GLY A 145 -5.98 4.06 -32.79
C GLY A 145 -4.60 4.68 -32.52
N THR A 146 -3.61 3.89 -32.08
CA THR A 146 -2.24 4.40 -31.84
C THR A 146 -1.36 4.44 -33.11
N GLY A 147 -1.74 3.71 -34.16
CA GLY A 147 -0.91 3.49 -35.34
C GLY A 147 0.26 2.53 -35.11
N LEU A 148 0.33 1.85 -33.95
CA LEU A 148 1.36 0.84 -33.62
C LEU A 148 0.78 -0.56 -33.78
N GLY A 149 1.59 -1.49 -34.27
CA GLY A 149 1.36 -2.91 -34.18
C GLY A 149 2.22 -3.55 -33.10
N ILE A 150 1.91 -4.79 -32.72
CA ILE A 150 2.65 -5.50 -31.65
C ILE A 150 4.10 -5.79 -32.05
N GLU A 151 4.38 -5.90 -33.33
CA GLU A 151 5.72 -6.09 -33.90
C GLU A 151 6.69 -4.93 -33.58
N ALA A 152 6.16 -3.74 -33.29
CA ALA A 152 6.98 -2.59 -32.89
C ALA A 152 7.76 -2.85 -31.59
N PHE A 153 7.33 -3.84 -30.78
CA PHE A 153 7.97 -4.22 -29.52
C PHE A 153 9.02 -5.32 -29.67
N ASP A 154 9.16 -5.96 -30.85
CA ASP A 154 9.97 -7.19 -30.98
C ASP A 154 11.47 -6.96 -30.78
N ALA A 155 11.99 -5.82 -31.21
CA ALA A 155 13.42 -5.53 -31.12
C ALA A 155 13.90 -5.23 -29.68
N THR A 156 13.09 -4.53 -28.89
CA THR A 156 13.51 -3.97 -27.60
C THR A 156 12.57 -4.26 -26.43
N GLY A 157 11.38 -4.78 -26.71
CA GLY A 157 10.32 -4.96 -25.72
C GLY A 157 9.60 -3.68 -25.30
N PHE A 158 9.97 -2.53 -25.87
CA PHE A 158 9.34 -1.24 -25.57
C PHE A 158 9.29 -0.31 -26.79
N VAL A 159 8.34 0.60 -26.77
CA VAL A 159 8.19 1.66 -27.79
C VAL A 159 8.15 3.01 -27.08
N PRO A 160 8.98 3.98 -27.49
CA PRO A 160 8.88 5.35 -27.00
C PRO A 160 7.52 5.97 -27.36
N LEU A 161 6.85 6.60 -26.39
CA LEU A 161 5.55 7.27 -26.60
C LEU A 161 5.69 8.71 -27.10
N ALA A 162 6.83 9.31 -26.83
CA ALA A 162 7.14 10.67 -27.24
C ALA A 162 8.64 10.82 -27.45
N PRO A 163 9.07 11.80 -28.24
CA PRO A 163 10.49 12.18 -28.30
C PRO A 163 11.01 12.52 -26.91
N ALA A 164 12.32 12.45 -26.71
CA ALA A 164 12.96 12.81 -25.45
C ALA A 164 12.44 14.17 -24.96
N PRO A 165 12.06 14.29 -23.67
CA PRO A 165 11.49 15.53 -23.17
C PRO A 165 12.50 16.66 -23.29
N ARG A 166 12.05 17.78 -23.80
CA ARG A 166 12.76 19.04 -23.72
C ARG A 166 12.39 19.74 -22.40
N TRP A 167 13.40 20.14 -21.66
CA TRP A 167 13.19 21.02 -20.51
C TRP A 167 12.61 22.36 -21.00
N LYS A 168 11.49 22.73 -20.41
CA LYS A 168 10.84 24.02 -20.67
C LYS A 168 11.11 24.95 -19.50
N THR A 169 11.32 26.23 -19.81
CA THR A 169 11.25 27.26 -18.77
C THR A 169 9.82 27.43 -18.29
N LEU A 170 9.63 28.06 -17.14
CA LEU A 170 8.30 28.38 -16.63
C LEU A 170 7.49 29.25 -17.61
N ALA A 171 8.15 30.12 -18.36
CA ALA A 171 7.52 30.95 -19.39
C ALA A 171 7.00 30.14 -20.58
N GLU A 172 7.62 29.00 -20.89
CA GLU A 172 7.21 28.10 -21.97
C GLU A 172 6.25 27.01 -21.51
N ALA A 173 6.07 26.85 -20.18
CA ALA A 173 5.24 25.79 -19.62
C ALA A 173 3.76 26.18 -19.65
N THR A 174 2.93 25.31 -20.21
CA THR A 174 1.47 25.37 -20.02
C THR A 174 1.13 24.58 -18.78
N LEU A 175 0.62 25.23 -17.74
CA LEU A 175 0.24 24.60 -16.50
C LEU A 175 -1.23 24.18 -16.57
N PRO A 176 -1.57 22.94 -16.18
CA PRO A 176 -2.94 22.44 -16.21
C PRO A 176 -3.73 22.92 -14.96
N THR A 177 -3.69 24.23 -14.72
CA THR A 177 -4.42 24.89 -13.64
C THR A 177 -5.48 25.78 -14.23
N PRO A 178 -6.58 26.10 -13.52
CA PRO A 178 -7.61 27.00 -14.01
C PRO A 178 -7.10 28.37 -14.45
N SER A 179 -6.04 28.88 -13.84
CA SER A 179 -5.42 30.17 -14.19
C SER A 179 -4.30 30.04 -15.24
N GLY A 180 -3.88 28.82 -15.60
CA GLY A 180 -2.69 28.59 -16.42
C GLY A 180 -1.37 28.97 -15.74
N LYS A 181 -1.39 29.28 -14.43
CA LYS A 181 -0.24 29.71 -13.60
C LYS A 181 -0.06 28.79 -12.41
N ILE A 182 1.07 28.91 -11.72
CA ILE A 182 1.25 28.29 -10.41
C ILE A 182 0.26 28.95 -9.45
N GLU A 183 -0.64 28.17 -8.90
CA GLU A 183 -1.66 28.65 -7.94
C GLU A 183 -1.18 28.39 -6.51
N ALA A 184 -0.79 29.47 -5.81
CA ALA A 184 -0.42 29.42 -4.41
C ALA A 184 -1.65 29.29 -3.48
N ARG A 185 -2.85 29.47 -3.99
CA ARG A 185 -4.11 29.33 -3.28
C ARG A 185 -4.96 28.28 -3.98
N SER A 186 -5.48 27.32 -3.26
CA SER A 186 -6.31 26.25 -3.81
C SER A 186 -7.75 26.70 -3.95
N ARG A 187 -8.25 26.81 -5.18
CA ARG A 187 -9.67 27.04 -5.44
C ARG A 187 -10.54 25.84 -5.05
N LEU A 188 -9.98 24.63 -5.14
CA LEU A 188 -10.68 23.41 -4.72
C LEU A 188 -10.94 23.42 -3.22
N TRP A 189 -9.98 23.90 -2.42
CA TRP A 189 -10.17 24.07 -0.97
C TRP A 189 -11.28 25.07 -0.67
N ALA A 190 -11.28 26.21 -1.35
CA ALA A 190 -12.35 27.19 -1.21
C ALA A 190 -13.73 26.61 -1.58
N ALA A 191 -13.81 25.87 -2.68
CA ALA A 191 -15.05 25.22 -3.12
C ALA A 191 -15.55 24.14 -2.14
N SER A 192 -14.64 23.55 -1.36
CA SER A 192 -14.97 22.57 -0.31
C SER A 192 -15.21 23.19 1.07
N GLY A 193 -15.30 24.54 1.16
CA GLY A 193 -15.56 25.24 2.42
C GLY A 193 -14.34 25.42 3.32
N HIS A 194 -13.12 25.19 2.79
CA HIS A 194 -11.87 25.38 3.52
C HIS A 194 -11.19 26.70 3.11
N ASP A 195 -10.27 27.17 3.93
CA ASP A 195 -9.42 28.31 3.54
C ASP A 195 -8.59 27.98 2.31
N THR A 196 -8.41 28.95 1.42
CA THR A 196 -7.60 28.80 0.20
C THR A 196 -6.11 28.52 0.48
N LEU A 197 -5.64 28.89 1.67
CA LEU A 197 -4.34 28.56 2.22
C LEU A 197 -4.56 27.81 3.52
N PRO A 198 -4.06 26.57 3.63
CA PRO A 198 -4.16 25.84 4.90
C PRO A 198 -3.40 26.60 5.98
N PRO A 199 -4.02 26.86 7.15
CA PRO A 199 -3.32 27.44 8.27
C PRO A 199 -2.24 26.50 8.77
N TYR A 200 -1.15 27.05 9.26
CA TYR A 200 -0.16 26.25 9.96
C TYR A 200 -0.77 25.72 11.26
N THR A 201 -0.77 24.41 11.40
CA THR A 201 -1.12 23.73 12.65
C THR A 201 0.14 23.06 13.18
N ALA A 202 0.53 23.37 14.40
CA ALA A 202 1.67 22.70 15.02
C ALA A 202 1.44 21.20 15.11
N PRO A 203 2.43 20.36 14.76
CA PRO A 203 2.28 18.92 14.94
C PRO A 203 2.06 18.59 16.42
N GLU A 204 1.16 17.65 16.67
CA GLU A 204 1.01 17.08 18.01
C GLU A 204 2.35 16.53 18.51
N ARG A 205 2.59 16.63 19.81
CA ARG A 205 3.80 16.11 20.45
C ARG A 205 3.44 15.01 21.44
N PRO A 206 4.39 14.10 21.76
CA PRO A 206 4.18 13.12 22.82
C PRO A 206 3.74 13.78 24.12
N ALA A 207 2.69 13.24 24.75
CA ALA A 207 2.13 13.77 25.98
C ALA A 207 2.87 13.30 27.25
N ALA A 208 3.70 12.25 27.14
CA ALA A 208 4.42 11.64 28.26
C ALA A 208 5.87 11.27 27.86
N PRO A 209 6.77 11.13 28.84
CA PRO A 209 8.16 10.76 28.58
C PRO A 209 8.37 9.39 27.92
N ASP A 210 7.47 8.45 28.08
CA ASP A 210 7.48 7.12 27.50
C ASP A 210 6.63 7.01 26.21
N GLN A 211 6.03 8.12 25.79
CA GLN A 211 5.24 8.19 24.55
C GLN A 211 6.09 8.73 23.39
N PHE A 212 5.89 8.14 22.21
CA PHE A 212 6.63 8.45 21.00
C PHE A 212 5.71 8.42 19.79
N ARG A 213 5.99 9.30 18.84
CA ARG A 213 5.40 9.20 17.51
C ARG A 213 5.95 7.95 16.79
N VAL A 214 5.08 7.08 16.31
CA VAL A 214 5.51 5.94 15.52
C VAL A 214 5.71 6.33 14.06
N ILE A 215 6.87 5.97 13.53
CA ILE A 215 7.22 6.21 12.13
C ILE A 215 7.39 4.83 11.47
N PRO A 216 6.42 4.38 10.67
CA PRO A 216 6.60 3.19 9.86
C PRO A 216 7.56 3.49 8.71
N GLY A 217 8.40 2.53 8.35
CA GLY A 217 9.38 2.79 7.32
C GLY A 217 9.81 1.56 6.54
N ARG A 218 10.82 1.74 5.70
CA ARG A 218 11.35 0.75 4.78
C ARG A 218 12.81 0.44 5.07
N ALA A 219 13.24 -0.77 4.71
CA ALA A 219 14.64 -1.15 4.68
C ALA A 219 15.02 -1.66 3.28
N ALA A 220 16.31 -1.68 2.99
CA ALA A 220 16.82 -2.10 1.69
C ALA A 220 16.53 -3.58 1.37
N LEU A 221 16.41 -4.43 2.38
CA LEU A 221 16.26 -5.88 2.21
C LEU A 221 14.83 -6.32 1.97
N HIS A 222 13.83 -5.62 2.52
CA HIS A 222 12.44 -6.01 2.40
C HIS A 222 11.61 -5.00 1.61
N THR A 223 10.77 -5.52 0.71
CA THR A 223 9.83 -4.72 -0.06
C THR A 223 8.45 -4.78 0.60
N GLN A 224 8.17 -3.79 1.43
CA GLN A 224 6.89 -3.71 2.15
C GLN A 224 6.58 -5.03 2.88
N ALA A 225 5.32 -5.39 2.92
CA ALA A 225 4.82 -6.65 3.45
C ALA A 225 5.03 -7.86 2.51
N SER A 226 5.63 -7.69 1.34
CA SER A 226 5.64 -8.73 0.30
C SER A 226 6.76 -9.74 0.43
N THR A 227 7.88 -9.39 1.08
CA THR A 227 9.09 -10.22 1.05
C THR A 227 9.54 -10.74 2.41
N THR A 228 8.83 -10.44 3.49
CA THR A 228 9.18 -10.91 4.84
C THR A 228 9.12 -12.43 4.97
N ASN A 229 8.33 -13.11 4.14
CA ASN A 229 8.28 -14.57 4.08
C ASN A 229 9.26 -15.18 3.05
N ASN A 230 10.12 -14.37 2.39
CA ASN A 230 11.13 -14.88 1.47
C ASN A 230 12.27 -15.53 2.27
N PRO A 231 12.62 -16.82 2.02
CA PRO A 231 13.60 -17.53 2.83
C PRO A 231 15.00 -16.90 2.82
N LEU A 232 15.46 -16.38 1.68
CA LEU A 232 16.79 -15.76 1.58
C LEU A 232 16.86 -14.41 2.31
N LEU A 233 15.82 -13.59 2.16
CA LEU A 233 15.78 -12.27 2.80
C LEU A 233 15.51 -12.38 4.30
N SER A 234 14.72 -13.36 4.73
CA SER A 234 14.45 -13.60 6.15
C SER A 234 15.67 -14.14 6.94
N GLU A 235 16.67 -14.71 6.26
CA GLU A 235 17.95 -15.06 6.90
C GLU A 235 18.77 -13.82 7.27
N LEU A 236 18.69 -12.77 6.45
CA LEU A 236 19.44 -11.52 6.66
C LEU A 236 18.69 -10.55 7.60
N ALA A 237 17.36 -10.53 7.54
CA ALA A 237 16.53 -9.66 8.35
C ALA A 237 15.25 -10.40 8.79
N PRO A 238 15.33 -11.25 9.82
CA PRO A 238 14.24 -12.14 10.23
C PRO A 238 13.10 -11.43 10.96
N THR A 239 13.34 -10.23 11.50
CA THR A 239 12.39 -9.48 12.33
C THR A 239 12.67 -7.99 12.23
N ASN A 240 11.69 -7.17 12.58
CA ASN A 240 11.94 -5.74 12.77
C ASN A 240 12.43 -5.45 14.19
N THR A 241 13.01 -4.25 14.36
CA THR A 241 13.46 -3.70 15.64
C THR A 241 12.80 -2.36 15.85
N LEU A 242 12.70 -1.92 17.10
CA LEU A 242 12.26 -0.58 17.44
C LEU A 242 13.48 0.35 17.57
N TRP A 243 13.60 1.32 16.66
CA TRP A 243 14.66 2.32 16.79
C TRP A 243 14.22 3.41 17.77
N ILE A 244 15.07 3.70 18.74
CA ILE A 244 14.82 4.70 19.77
C ILE A 244 16.06 5.59 19.95
N HIS A 245 15.85 6.89 20.18
CA HIS A 245 16.93 7.85 20.38
C HIS A 245 17.71 7.56 21.66
N THR A 246 19.03 7.74 21.61
CA THR A 246 19.96 7.45 22.73
C THR A 246 19.55 8.12 24.04
N GLU A 247 19.22 9.42 24.01
CA GLU A 247 18.82 10.16 25.22
C GLU A 247 17.53 9.59 25.85
N ARG A 248 16.57 9.23 24.99
CA ARG A 248 15.28 8.72 25.46
C ARG A 248 15.40 7.29 25.99
N SER A 249 16.22 6.46 25.33
CA SER A 249 16.49 5.10 25.80
C SER A 249 17.16 5.09 27.16
N GLN A 250 18.13 5.99 27.40
CA GLN A 250 18.77 6.15 28.71
C GLN A 250 17.76 6.58 29.78
N ALA A 251 16.90 7.57 29.49
CA ALA A 251 15.88 8.04 30.43
C ALA A 251 14.86 6.95 30.81
N LEU A 252 14.62 5.97 29.92
CA LEU A 252 13.72 4.83 30.16
C LEU A 252 14.44 3.58 30.67
N GLY A 253 15.77 3.63 30.86
CA GLY A 253 16.56 2.46 31.27
C GLY A 253 16.62 1.35 30.23
N ILE A 254 16.50 1.70 28.95
CA ILE A 254 16.53 0.78 27.82
C ILE A 254 17.93 0.79 27.21
N ALA A 255 18.59 -0.35 27.17
CA ALA A 255 19.86 -0.55 26.48
C ALA A 255 19.63 -1.06 25.04
N ASP A 256 20.68 -0.95 24.20
CA ASP A 256 20.64 -1.53 22.86
C ASP A 256 20.48 -3.06 22.94
N GLY A 257 19.53 -3.61 22.19
CA GLY A 257 19.19 -5.03 22.23
C GLY A 257 18.19 -5.45 23.31
N ASP A 258 17.82 -4.58 24.25
CA ASP A 258 16.78 -4.90 25.23
C ASP A 258 15.43 -5.20 24.57
N TRP A 259 14.64 -6.07 25.20
CA TRP A 259 13.25 -6.22 24.83
C TRP A 259 12.43 -5.01 25.29
N VAL A 260 11.61 -4.50 24.40
CA VAL A 260 10.66 -3.42 24.67
C VAL A 260 9.28 -3.84 24.26
N GLU A 261 8.29 -3.41 25.02
CA GLU A 261 6.87 -3.57 24.70
C GLU A 261 6.34 -2.29 24.05
N VAL A 262 5.63 -2.48 22.94
CA VAL A 262 4.95 -1.41 22.20
C VAL A 262 3.47 -1.45 22.58
N CYS A 263 2.96 -0.35 23.10
CA CYS A 263 1.55 -0.22 23.51
C CYS A 263 0.88 0.93 22.79
N THR A 264 -0.37 0.74 22.39
CA THR A 264 -1.28 1.80 21.97
C THR A 264 -2.22 2.19 23.12
N ALA A 265 -3.10 3.14 22.89
CA ALA A 265 -4.15 3.49 23.86
C ALA A 265 -5.10 2.30 24.15
N THR A 266 -5.22 1.35 23.23
CA THR A 266 -6.08 0.16 23.37
C THR A 266 -5.37 -1.04 24.03
N GLY A 267 -4.04 -0.94 24.23
CA GLY A 267 -3.27 -1.98 24.89
C GLY A 267 -1.97 -2.37 24.16
N PRO A 268 -1.34 -3.47 24.61
CA PRO A 268 -0.08 -3.93 24.03
C PRO A 268 -0.28 -4.47 22.61
N VAL A 269 0.61 -4.07 21.69
CA VAL A 269 0.67 -4.56 20.31
C VAL A 269 1.65 -5.72 20.20
N GLY A 270 2.79 -5.64 20.90
CA GLY A 270 3.80 -6.69 20.89
C GLY A 270 5.15 -6.25 21.42
N ARG A 271 6.14 -7.13 21.27
CA ARG A 271 7.50 -6.93 21.80
C ARG A 271 8.55 -6.97 20.69
N LEU A 272 9.51 -6.06 20.77
CA LEU A 272 10.63 -5.94 19.85
C LEU A 272 11.95 -5.77 20.59
N ARG A 273 13.06 -6.06 19.91
CA ARG A 273 14.38 -5.62 20.38
C ARG A 273 14.55 -4.13 20.08
N ALA A 274 15.02 -3.36 21.03
CA ALA A 274 15.39 -1.98 20.86
C ALA A 274 16.67 -1.88 20.03
N LYS A 275 16.73 -0.92 19.12
CA LYS A 275 17.94 -0.43 18.46
C LYS A 275 18.18 1.01 18.87
N VAL A 276 19.13 1.20 19.78
CA VAL A 276 19.48 2.54 20.27
C VAL A 276 20.34 3.26 19.24
N THR A 277 19.93 4.46 18.83
CA THR A 277 20.61 5.21 17.77
C THR A 277 20.36 6.70 17.88
N THR A 278 21.31 7.52 17.41
CA THR A 278 21.13 8.96 17.21
C THR A 278 20.43 9.30 15.87
N GLY A 279 20.16 8.30 15.03
CA GLY A 279 19.60 8.46 13.70
C GLY A 279 18.07 8.64 13.66
N ILE A 280 17.43 8.84 14.83
CA ILE A 280 16.00 9.14 14.93
C ILE A 280 15.76 10.32 15.87
N HIS A 281 14.66 11.05 15.64
CA HIS A 281 14.28 12.16 16.52
C HIS A 281 13.92 11.66 17.93
N PRO A 282 14.29 12.39 19.02
CA PRO A 282 14.02 11.97 20.39
C PRO A 282 12.53 11.72 20.72
N GLU A 283 11.61 12.34 20.03
CA GLU A 283 10.16 12.16 20.22
C GLU A 283 9.54 11.12 19.30
N ALA A 284 10.35 10.38 18.52
CA ALA A 284 9.87 9.38 17.58
C ALA A 284 10.54 8.02 17.81
N VAL A 285 9.84 6.97 17.43
CA VAL A 285 10.38 5.63 17.24
C VAL A 285 10.13 5.18 15.81
N PHE A 286 11.08 4.44 15.24
CA PHE A 286 10.94 3.87 13.91
C PHE A 286 10.70 2.37 13.99
N MET A 287 9.81 1.88 13.13
CA MET A 287 9.53 0.46 13.00
C MET A 287 9.45 0.10 11.51
N LEU A 288 10.12 -0.99 11.15
CA LEU A 288 10.10 -1.47 9.77
C LEU A 288 8.76 -2.12 9.47
N HIS A 289 8.12 -1.65 8.40
CA HIS A 289 6.82 -2.15 7.92
C HIS A 289 6.89 -3.60 7.43
N GLY A 290 5.78 -4.32 7.66
CA GLY A 290 5.51 -5.61 7.03
C GLY A 290 5.80 -6.85 7.89
N PHE A 291 6.10 -6.69 9.17
CA PHE A 291 6.27 -7.76 10.15
C PHE A 291 5.00 -7.99 11.01
N GLY A 292 5.11 -8.82 12.04
CA GLY A 292 4.00 -9.13 12.95
C GLY A 292 2.96 -10.07 12.34
N ARG A 293 3.38 -10.96 11.46
CA ARG A 293 2.49 -11.89 10.76
C ARG A 293 1.89 -12.91 11.70
N LYS A 294 0.57 -13.09 11.60
CA LYS A 294 -0.21 -14.06 12.38
C LYS A 294 -0.72 -15.23 11.52
N THR A 295 -0.31 -15.31 10.26
CA THR A 295 -0.73 -16.32 9.29
C THR A 295 0.27 -17.48 9.28
N PRO A 296 -0.06 -18.70 9.75
CA PRO A 296 0.88 -19.82 9.90
C PRO A 296 1.51 -20.27 8.56
N GLN A 297 0.82 -20.07 7.44
CA GLN A 297 1.30 -20.40 6.11
C GLN A 297 2.49 -19.54 5.67
N GLU A 298 2.67 -18.38 6.29
CA GLU A 298 3.87 -17.55 6.10
C GLU A 298 5.00 -18.03 7.02
N THR A 299 5.47 -19.24 6.80
CA THR A 299 6.32 -20.02 7.72
C THR A 299 7.60 -19.32 8.19
N ARG A 300 8.15 -18.38 7.41
CA ARG A 300 9.34 -17.59 7.76
C ARG A 300 8.99 -16.30 8.51
N ALA A 301 7.84 -15.71 8.21
CA ALA A 301 7.39 -14.45 8.78
C ALA A 301 6.44 -14.63 9.99
N PHE A 302 5.84 -15.82 10.15
CA PHE A 302 4.90 -16.12 11.23
C PHE A 302 5.52 -15.88 12.60
N GLY A 303 4.84 -15.08 13.42
CA GLY A 303 5.26 -14.76 14.79
C GLY A 303 6.53 -13.91 14.89
N LYS A 304 7.01 -13.31 13.79
CA LYS A 304 8.23 -12.50 13.79
C LYS A 304 7.90 -11.01 13.83
N GLY A 305 8.47 -10.33 14.82
CA GLY A 305 8.34 -8.88 14.97
C GLY A 305 6.95 -8.40 15.35
N VAL A 306 6.72 -7.11 15.14
CA VAL A 306 5.46 -6.40 15.45
C VAL A 306 4.94 -5.73 14.20
N ALA A 307 3.63 -5.78 14.01
CA ALA A 307 2.91 -5.10 12.94
C ALA A 307 2.80 -3.60 13.25
N ASP A 308 3.38 -2.78 12.41
CA ASP A 308 3.30 -1.32 12.54
C ASP A 308 1.89 -0.79 12.26
N GLU A 309 1.14 -1.44 11.36
CA GLU A 309 -0.25 -1.13 11.08
C GLU A 309 -1.17 -1.28 12.31
N ALA A 310 -0.82 -2.16 13.25
CA ALA A 310 -1.54 -2.31 14.50
C ALA A 310 -1.23 -1.20 15.52
N CYS A 311 -0.22 -0.37 15.26
CA CYS A 311 0.09 0.82 16.06
C CYS A 311 -0.70 2.07 15.60
N MET A 312 -1.52 1.95 14.58
CA MET A 312 -2.26 3.05 13.96
C MET A 312 -3.74 2.87 14.18
N VAL A 313 -4.46 3.99 14.30
CA VAL A 313 -5.93 3.98 14.33
C VAL A 313 -6.48 4.25 12.94
N SER A 314 -7.65 3.70 12.65
CA SER A 314 -8.44 4.00 11.45
C SER A 314 -9.61 4.92 11.80
N GLY A 315 -10.19 5.55 10.78
CA GLY A 315 -11.38 6.39 10.92
C GLY A 315 -11.35 7.55 9.94
N LEU A 316 -12.53 8.03 9.57
CA LEU A 316 -12.66 9.15 8.61
C LEU A 316 -12.14 10.46 9.17
N GLU A 317 -12.10 10.60 10.50
CA GLU A 317 -11.53 11.75 11.21
C GLU A 317 -10.01 11.87 11.05
N HIS A 318 -9.35 10.77 10.68
CA HIS A 318 -7.91 10.73 10.39
C HIS A 318 -7.59 10.88 8.91
N GLU A 319 -8.61 11.05 8.08
CA GLU A 319 -8.46 11.20 6.64
C GLU A 319 -8.23 12.66 6.26
N ASP A 320 -7.31 12.91 5.33
CA ASP A 320 -7.18 14.22 4.70
C ASP A 320 -8.47 14.56 3.94
N PRO A 321 -9.13 15.69 4.26
CA PRO A 321 -10.46 16.00 3.73
C PRO A 321 -10.48 16.25 2.22
N LEU A 322 -9.33 16.49 1.61
CA LEU A 322 -9.20 16.78 0.19
C LEU A 322 -8.59 15.64 -0.60
N GLY A 323 -7.43 15.14 -0.15
CA GLY A 323 -6.71 14.07 -0.83
C GLY A 323 -7.14 12.67 -0.43
N GLY A 324 -7.91 12.54 0.65
CA GLY A 324 -8.34 11.25 1.19
C GLY A 324 -7.20 10.40 1.74
N GLY A 325 -6.01 10.99 1.94
CA GLY A 325 -4.86 10.30 2.49
C GLY A 325 -5.03 9.99 3.97
N LEU A 326 -4.62 8.79 4.40
CA LEU A 326 -4.59 8.43 5.81
C LEU A 326 -3.33 9.01 6.47
N ALA A 327 -3.49 9.53 7.67
CA ALA A 327 -2.42 10.19 8.42
C ALA A 327 -1.50 9.17 9.13
N LEU A 328 -0.84 8.30 8.38
CA LEU A 328 -0.08 7.14 8.91
C LEU A 328 1.05 7.50 9.88
N GLN A 329 1.48 8.75 9.97
CA GLN A 329 2.55 9.20 10.86
C GLN A 329 2.05 10.13 11.98
N LYS A 330 0.76 10.14 12.28
CA LYS A 330 0.17 10.93 13.38
C LYS A 330 -0.10 10.13 14.65
N HIS A 331 0.29 8.87 14.69
CA HIS A 331 -0.02 7.99 15.80
C HIS A 331 1.10 7.96 16.83
N PHE A 332 0.71 7.71 18.07
CA PHE A 332 1.63 7.63 19.20
C PHE A 332 1.53 6.26 19.86
N VAL A 333 2.68 5.78 20.32
CA VAL A 333 2.81 4.54 21.09
C VAL A 333 3.56 4.81 22.38
N THR A 334 3.27 4.05 23.40
CA THR A 334 4.03 4.02 24.66
C THR A 334 5.02 2.88 24.60
N ILE A 335 6.27 3.15 24.97
CA ILE A 335 7.36 2.18 24.98
C ILE A 335 7.79 1.90 26.41
N ARG A 336 7.84 0.63 26.76
CA ARG A 336 8.28 0.16 28.08
C ARG A 336 9.37 -0.88 27.92
N LYS A 337 10.34 -0.90 28.83
CA LYS A 337 11.27 -2.01 28.94
C LYS A 337 10.48 -3.27 29.31
N ALA A 338 10.68 -4.35 28.57
CA ALA A 338 10.05 -5.65 28.84
C ALA A 338 11.08 -6.60 29.46
N GLU A 339 10.62 -7.45 30.37
CA GLU A 339 11.44 -8.55 30.90
C GLU A 339 11.66 -9.60 29.81
N GLU A 340 12.84 -10.25 29.84
CA GLU A 340 13.06 -11.41 28.99
C GLU A 340 12.09 -12.52 29.42
N THR A 341 11.20 -12.89 28.53
CA THR A 341 10.37 -14.08 28.73
C THR A 341 11.27 -15.28 28.39
N ASN A 342 11.50 -16.12 29.36
CA ASN A 342 12.19 -17.42 29.21
C ASN A 342 11.48 -18.31 28.19
#